data_b110dc91bcddc393e6eef7bb50940e24
#
_entry.id   b110dc91bcddc393e6eef7bb50940e24
#
_cell.length_a   1.000
_cell.length_b   1.000
_cell.length_c   1.000
_cell.angle_alpha   90.00
_cell.angle_beta   90.00
_cell.angle_gamma   90.00
#
_symmetry.space_group_name_H-M   'P 1'
#
loop_
_entity.id
_entity.type
_entity.pdbx_description
1 polymer ?
#
loop_
_entity_poly.entity_id
_entity_poly.type
_entity_poly.pdbx_seq_one_letter_code
_entity_poly.pdbx_strand_id
1 'polypeptide(L)' 'MNVEQILFKIIGTQLGIGTDEISYKSNFMDDLGADSLDTIEIVMSIEEEFNIEIPDHEVEQMETVGSVLNYLTANLSNG' A
#
# COMPACT_ATOMS: atom_id res chain seq x y z
N MET A 1 -3.09 -15.86 -5.41
CA MET A 1 -3.47 -14.53 -4.91
C MET A 1 -2.60 -13.46 -5.56
N ASN A 2 -3.21 -12.44 -6.13
CA ASN A 2 -2.46 -11.36 -6.77
C ASN A 2 -2.29 -10.21 -5.80
N VAL A 3 -1.10 -10.10 -5.22
CA VAL A 3 -0.80 -9.08 -4.21
C VAL A 3 -0.96 -7.68 -4.76
N GLU A 4 -0.50 -7.46 -5.99
CA GLU A 4 -0.59 -6.13 -6.60
C GLU A 4 -2.05 -5.68 -6.76
N GLN A 5 -2.91 -6.56 -7.25
CA GLN A 5 -4.32 -6.20 -7.44
C GLN A 5 -5.00 -5.90 -6.11
N ILE A 6 -4.69 -6.68 -5.09
CA ILE A 6 -5.26 -6.46 -3.78
C ILE A 6 -4.80 -5.13 -3.21
N LEU A 7 -3.50 -4.85 -3.34
CA LEU A 7 -2.93 -3.59 -2.87
C LEU A 7 -3.55 -2.39 -3.59
N PHE A 8 -3.65 -2.47 -4.90
CA PHE A 8 -4.23 -1.37 -5.68
C PHE A 8 -5.69 -1.13 -5.30
N LYS A 9 -6.42 -2.21 -5.03
CA LYS A 9 -7.81 -2.08 -4.62
C LYS A 9 -7.93 -1.41 -3.26
N ILE A 10 -7.05 -1.77 -2.33
CA ILE A 10 -7.04 -1.15 -1.01
C ILE A 10 -6.79 0.35 -1.13
N ILE A 11 -5.77 0.72 -1.90
CA ILE A 11 -5.41 2.12 -2.09
C ILE A 11 -6.55 2.89 -2.77
N GLY A 12 -7.09 2.32 -3.83
CA GLY A 12 -8.16 2.96 -4.58
C GLY A 12 -9.40 3.19 -3.74
N THR A 13 -9.75 2.21 -2.92
CA THR A 13 -10.90 2.33 -2.04
C THR A 13 -10.69 3.41 -1.00
N GLN A 14 -9.51 3.46 -0.39
CA GLN A 14 -9.22 4.43 0.65
C GLN A 14 -9.19 5.85 0.09
N LEU A 15 -8.62 6.03 -1.08
CA LEU A 15 -8.45 7.37 -1.65
C LEU A 15 -9.57 7.78 -2.60
N GLY A 16 -10.49 6.86 -2.90
CA GLY A 16 -11.61 7.16 -3.78
C GLY A 16 -11.20 7.35 -5.23
N ILE A 17 -10.21 6.61 -5.69
CA ILE A 17 -9.73 6.70 -7.07
C ILE A 17 -9.78 5.31 -7.72
N GLY A 18 -9.75 5.29 -9.04
CA GLY A 18 -9.74 4.03 -9.77
C GLY A 18 -8.36 3.39 -9.75
N THR A 19 -8.32 2.07 -9.80
CA THR A 19 -7.04 1.37 -9.80
C THR A 19 -6.20 1.68 -11.03
N ASP A 20 -6.83 2.12 -12.12
CA ASP A 20 -6.12 2.51 -13.32
C ASP A 20 -5.37 3.84 -13.15
N GLU A 21 -5.67 4.58 -12.08
CA GLU A 21 -4.96 5.82 -11.76
C GLU A 21 -3.75 5.59 -10.87
N ILE A 22 -3.55 4.35 -10.43
CA ILE A 22 -2.46 4.00 -9.52
C ILE A 22 -1.38 3.29 -10.31
N SER A 23 -0.14 3.67 -10.11
CA SER A 23 0.98 2.99 -10.75
C SER A 23 2.03 2.63 -9.71
N TYR A 24 2.92 1.74 -10.10
CA TYR A 24 4.04 1.32 -9.28
C TYR A 24 4.87 2.52 -8.81
N LYS A 25 4.97 3.53 -9.66
CA LYS A 25 5.80 4.71 -9.37
C LYS A 25 5.05 5.80 -8.61
N SER A 26 3.76 5.63 -8.39
CA SER A 26 2.97 6.67 -7.72
C SER A 26 3.45 6.91 -6.30
N ASN A 27 3.64 8.18 -5.96
CA ASN A 27 3.94 8.59 -4.60
C ASN A 27 2.60 8.83 -3.90
N PHE A 28 2.45 8.29 -2.70
CA PHE A 28 1.16 8.39 -2.00
C PHE A 28 0.72 9.82 -1.78
N MET A 29 1.63 10.67 -1.35
CA MET A 29 1.28 12.07 -1.06
C MET A 29 1.33 12.94 -2.30
N ASP A 30 2.42 12.86 -3.06
CA ASP A 30 2.64 13.77 -4.19
C ASP A 30 1.76 13.44 -5.40
N ASP A 31 1.57 12.17 -5.68
CA ASP A 31 0.84 11.75 -6.88
C ASP A 31 -0.61 11.38 -6.60
N LEU A 32 -0.86 10.75 -5.46
CA LEU A 32 -2.19 10.24 -5.15
C LEU A 32 -2.95 11.12 -4.16
N GLY A 33 -2.29 12.11 -3.60
CA GLY A 33 -2.95 13.06 -2.70
C GLY A 33 -3.32 12.51 -1.34
N ALA A 34 -2.65 11.44 -0.90
CA ALA A 34 -2.93 10.87 0.42
C ALA A 34 -2.30 11.74 1.51
N ASP A 35 -3.01 11.92 2.61
CA ASP A 35 -2.42 12.58 3.77
C ASP A 35 -1.95 11.52 4.77
N SER A 36 -1.45 11.96 5.92
CA SER A 36 -0.92 11.05 6.93
C SER A 36 -1.96 10.04 7.41
N LEU A 37 -3.18 10.49 7.58
CA LEU A 37 -4.25 9.61 8.05
C LEU A 37 -4.60 8.56 6.99
N ASP A 38 -4.67 8.98 5.73
CA ASP A 38 -4.93 8.04 4.64
C ASP A 38 -3.86 6.96 4.59
N THR A 39 -2.59 7.36 4.75
CA THR A 39 -1.49 6.41 4.73
C THR A 39 -1.61 5.39 5.86
N ILE A 40 -1.94 5.86 7.06
CA ILE A 40 -2.12 4.98 8.20
C ILE A 40 -3.25 3.99 7.97
N GLU A 41 -4.36 4.46 7.42
CA GLU A 41 -5.50 3.59 7.16
C GLU A 41 -5.22 2.56 6.07
N ILE A 42 -4.43 2.95 5.05
CA ILE A 42 -4.00 2.02 4.02
C ILE A 42 -3.15 0.92 4.65
N VAL A 43 -2.20 1.29 5.50
CA VAL A 43 -1.34 0.32 6.18
C VAL A 43 -2.17 -0.64 7.03
N MET A 44 -3.14 -0.12 7.77
CA MET A 44 -4.00 -0.96 8.61
C MET A 44 -4.80 -1.95 7.76
N SER A 45 -5.31 -1.50 6.63
CA SER A 45 -6.05 -2.38 5.73
C SER A 45 -5.16 -3.47 5.17
N ILE A 46 -3.92 -3.13 4.84
CA ILE A 46 -2.95 -4.11 4.35
C ILE A 46 -2.66 -5.15 5.43
N GLU A 47 -2.47 -4.69 6.65
CA GLU A 47 -2.18 -5.61 7.75
C GLU A 47 -3.33 -6.60 7.98
N GLU A 48 -4.55 -6.11 7.89
CA GLU A 48 -5.72 -6.98 8.03
C GLU A 48 -5.87 -7.95 6.87
N GLU A 49 -5.71 -7.43 5.66
CA GLU A 49 -5.93 -8.23 4.47
C GLU A 49 -4.92 -9.36 4.34
N PHE A 50 -3.66 -9.08 4.66
CA PHE A 50 -2.59 -10.06 4.51
C PHE A 50 -2.21 -10.72 5.82
N ASN A 51 -2.83 -10.33 6.91
CA ASN A 51 -2.59 -10.89 8.24
C ASN A 51 -1.11 -10.79 8.64
N ILE A 52 -0.57 -9.59 8.51
CA ILE A 52 0.82 -9.29 8.86
C ILE A 52 0.88 -8.01 9.69
N GLU A 53 2.04 -7.76 10.31
CA GLU A 53 2.29 -6.52 11.00
C GLU A 53 3.44 -5.80 10.30
N ILE A 54 3.25 -4.51 10.04
CA ILE A 54 4.27 -3.69 9.39
C ILE A 54 4.84 -2.75 10.44
N PRO A 55 6.12 -2.88 10.81
CA PRO A 55 6.72 -2.00 11.81
C PRO A 55 6.68 -0.54 11.39
N ASP A 56 6.58 0.36 12.36
CA ASP A 56 6.49 1.79 12.07
C ASP A 56 7.67 2.31 11.25
N HIS A 57 8.88 1.81 11.52
CA HIS A 57 10.05 2.28 10.77
C HIS A 57 10.00 1.86 9.30
N GLU A 58 9.30 0.76 9.00
CA GLU A 58 9.10 0.36 7.61
C GLU A 58 8.05 1.24 6.96
N VAL A 59 7.00 1.58 7.70
CA VAL A 59 5.95 2.45 7.19
C VAL A 59 6.52 3.81 6.78
N GLU A 60 7.44 4.34 7.57
CA GLU A 60 8.04 5.63 7.30
C GLU A 60 8.81 5.66 5.98
N GLN A 61 9.27 4.51 5.52
CA GLN A 61 10.02 4.41 4.27
C GLN A 61 9.15 4.12 3.06
N MET A 62 7.85 3.90 3.28
CA MET A 62 6.92 3.54 2.20
C MET A 62 6.33 4.78 1.55
N GLU A 63 7.11 5.42 0.68
CA GLU A 63 6.67 6.63 0.01
C GLU A 63 5.93 6.37 -1.30
N THR A 64 6.23 5.26 -1.95
CA THR A 64 5.60 4.92 -3.23
C THR A 64 4.85 3.59 -3.14
N VAL A 65 3.91 3.41 -4.08
CA VAL A 65 3.17 2.15 -4.18
C VAL A 65 4.14 0.98 -4.39
N GLY A 66 5.17 1.19 -5.21
CA GLY A 66 6.16 0.16 -5.47
C GLY A 66 6.92 -0.27 -4.23
N SER A 67 7.24 0.67 -3.33
CA SER A 67 7.97 0.30 -2.12
C SER A 67 7.10 -0.58 -1.22
N VAL A 68 5.81 -0.30 -1.15
CA VAL A 68 4.88 -1.15 -0.38
C VAL A 68 4.76 -2.53 -1.04
N LEU A 69 4.63 -2.55 -2.36
CA LEU A 69 4.50 -3.80 -3.08
C LEU A 69 5.74 -4.68 -2.91
N ASN A 70 6.93 -4.06 -2.97
CA ASN A 70 8.18 -4.79 -2.75
C ASN A 70 8.23 -5.37 -1.34
N TYR A 71 7.83 -4.59 -0.36
CA TYR A 71 7.80 -5.06 1.02
C TYR A 71 6.87 -6.27 1.17
N LEU A 72 5.67 -6.17 0.61
CA LEU A 72 4.69 -7.25 0.70
C LEU A 72 5.19 -8.49 -0.01
N THR A 73 5.73 -8.33 -1.20
CA THR A 73 6.26 -9.46 -1.97
C THR A 73 7.35 -10.19 -1.21
N ALA A 74 8.26 -9.43 -0.59
CA ALA A 74 9.36 -10.01 0.17
C ALA A 74 8.86 -10.76 1.41
N ASN A 75 7.81 -10.26 2.04
CA ASN A 75 7.33 -10.83 3.30
C ASN A 75 6.27 -11.91 3.14
N LEU A 76 5.60 -11.94 2.01
CA LEU A 76 4.53 -12.92 1.76
C LEU A 76 4.98 -14.09 0.91
N SER A 77 6.07 -13.94 0.18
CA SER A 77 6.51 -14.96 -0.78
C SER A 77 6.96 -16.26 -0.12
N ASN A 78 7.21 -16.23 1.17
CA ASN A 78 7.66 -17.40 1.90
C ASN A 78 6.53 -18.10 2.67
N GLY A 79 5.33 -17.59 2.48
CA GLY A 79 4.16 -18.11 3.18
C GLY A 79 3.75 -19.49 2.76
#